data_c8d3159b2d3e6b2ce046c3d0770dc106
#
_entry.id   c8d3159b2d3e6b2ce046c3d0770dc106
#
_cell.length_a   1.000
_cell.length_b   1.000
_cell.length_c   1.000
_cell.angle_alpha   90.00
_cell.angle_beta   90.00
_cell.angle_gamma   90.00
#
_symmetry.space_group_name_H-M   'P 1'
#
loop_
_entity.id
_entity.type
_entity.pdbx_description
1 polymer ?
#
loop_
_entity_poly.entity_id
_entity_poly.type
_entity_poly.pdbx_seq_one_letter_code
_entity_poly.pdbx_strand_id
1 'polypeptide(L)'
;TGAGQWGTALSMACAYFDLDCKVYMVKVSYEQKPFRREVMRTYGASVTPSPSTTTEVGKKILEEHPGTTGSLGCAISEAVETATKHEGYRYVLGSVLNQVLLHQSVIGLESKIAMDKYGIKPDIIIGCAGGGSNLGGLISPFMGEKLRGEADYHFIAVEPASCPSLTRGKYVYDFCDTGKVCPMAKMYTLGSGFIPSANHAGGLRYHGMSSIVSELYDQGLIEARSVEQTEVFKAAEQFARIEGILPAPESSHAIKVAIDEALKCKETGEEKNIVFGLTGTGYFDMVAYQKYNDGEMSDYIPTDADLQQGFDGLPKVD
;
A
#
# COMPACT_ATOMS: atom_id res chain seq x y z
N THR A 1 8.76 8.93 -3.66
CA THR A 1 8.85 8.00 -2.52
C THR A 1 8.30 6.65 -2.90
N GLY A 2 8.78 5.56 -2.29
CA GLY A 2 8.16 4.27 -2.55
C GLY A 2 8.92 3.07 -2.02
N ALA A 3 8.27 1.92 -2.15
CA ALA A 3 8.81 0.59 -1.90
C ALA A 3 9.14 -0.15 -3.21
N GLY A 4 9.06 0.55 -4.34
CA GLY A 4 9.44 0.02 -5.66
C GLY A 4 8.35 0.10 -6.73
N GLN A 5 7.08 -0.25 -6.47
CA GLN A 5 6.02 -0.19 -7.51
C GLN A 5 5.79 1.23 -8.01
N TRP A 6 5.52 2.15 -7.09
CA TRP A 6 5.33 3.56 -7.45
C TRP A 6 6.59 4.19 -8.05
N GLY A 7 7.77 3.92 -7.46
CA GLY A 7 9.03 4.40 -7.98
C GLY A 7 9.29 3.92 -9.40
N THR A 8 8.99 2.66 -9.71
CA THR A 8 9.11 2.09 -11.05
C THR A 8 8.19 2.80 -12.05
N ALA A 9 6.91 2.96 -11.71
CA ALA A 9 5.94 3.62 -12.58
C ALA A 9 6.29 5.10 -12.81
N LEU A 10 6.69 5.82 -11.74
CA LEU A 10 7.09 7.22 -11.86
C LEU A 10 8.37 7.40 -12.67
N SER A 11 9.37 6.53 -12.50
CA SER A 11 10.60 6.58 -13.28
C SER A 11 10.33 6.41 -14.77
N MET A 12 9.45 5.47 -15.14
CA MET A 12 9.02 5.28 -16.52
C MET A 12 8.28 6.52 -17.07
N ALA A 13 7.36 7.08 -16.30
CA ALA A 13 6.65 8.29 -16.70
C ALA A 13 7.59 9.49 -16.87
N CYS A 14 8.55 9.66 -15.96
CA CYS A 14 9.55 10.72 -16.08
C CYS A 14 10.41 10.56 -17.34
N ALA A 15 10.78 9.32 -17.70
CA ALA A 15 11.50 9.04 -18.94
C ALA A 15 10.68 9.43 -20.18
N TYR A 16 9.36 9.19 -20.19
CA TYR A 16 8.49 9.60 -21.30
C TYR A 16 8.36 11.11 -21.47
N PHE A 17 8.44 11.86 -20.37
CA PHE A 17 8.29 13.32 -20.37
C PHE A 17 9.62 14.08 -20.28
N ASP A 18 10.75 13.41 -20.40
CA ASP A 18 12.10 13.98 -20.27
C ASP A 18 12.26 14.77 -18.97
N LEU A 19 11.87 14.14 -17.86
CA LEU A 19 11.96 14.71 -16.51
C LEU A 19 12.95 13.92 -15.66
N ASP A 20 13.75 14.63 -14.87
CA ASP A 20 14.60 14.02 -13.86
C ASP A 20 13.75 13.38 -12.76
N CYS A 21 14.13 12.17 -12.32
CA CYS A 21 13.44 11.45 -11.27
C CYS A 21 14.41 11.09 -10.13
N LYS A 22 14.08 11.52 -8.90
CA LYS A 22 14.77 11.10 -7.69
C LYS A 22 13.82 10.32 -6.78
N VAL A 23 14.18 9.09 -6.47
CA VAL A 23 13.37 8.18 -5.65
C VAL A 23 14.04 7.94 -4.30
N TYR A 24 13.33 8.24 -3.22
CA TYR A 24 13.66 7.76 -1.88
C TYR A 24 12.93 6.43 -1.67
N MET A 25 13.68 5.34 -1.66
CA MET A 25 13.14 3.98 -1.51
C MET A 25 13.37 3.49 -0.08
N VAL A 26 12.33 2.98 0.55
CA VAL A 26 12.44 2.41 1.91
C VAL A 26 13.62 1.44 1.99
N LYS A 27 14.53 1.62 2.96
CA LYS A 27 15.81 0.91 3.05
C LYS A 27 15.68 -0.60 2.93
N VAL A 28 14.80 -1.22 3.70
CA VAL A 28 14.59 -2.69 3.60
C VAL A 28 14.06 -3.10 2.22
N SER A 29 13.22 -2.29 1.58
CA SER A 29 12.75 -2.57 0.22
C SER A 29 13.86 -2.38 -0.82
N TYR A 30 14.76 -1.43 -0.62
CA TYR A 30 15.95 -1.23 -1.46
C TYR A 30 16.86 -2.45 -1.47
N GLU A 31 16.97 -3.14 -0.33
CA GLU A 31 17.76 -4.36 -0.17
C GLU A 31 17.01 -5.60 -0.69
N GLN A 32 15.73 -5.75 -0.34
CA GLN A 32 14.91 -6.92 -0.67
C GLN A 32 14.43 -6.96 -2.13
N LYS A 33 14.38 -5.82 -2.82
CA LYS A 33 13.81 -5.67 -4.17
C LYS A 33 14.83 -5.13 -5.17
N PRO A 34 15.96 -5.81 -5.38
CA PRO A 34 17.03 -5.31 -6.23
C PRO A 34 16.57 -5.08 -7.69
N PHE A 35 15.70 -5.93 -8.23
CA PHE A 35 15.21 -5.79 -9.60
C PHE A 35 14.36 -4.55 -9.81
N ARG A 36 13.50 -4.19 -8.85
CA ARG A 36 12.73 -2.92 -8.92
C ARG A 36 13.65 -1.70 -8.92
N ARG A 37 14.70 -1.73 -8.11
CA ARG A 37 15.72 -0.67 -8.09
C ARG A 37 16.43 -0.56 -9.44
N GLU A 38 16.84 -1.67 -10.04
CA GLU A 38 17.53 -1.65 -11.34
C GLU A 38 16.60 -1.19 -12.47
N VAL A 39 15.32 -1.53 -12.45
CA VAL A 39 14.33 -1.01 -13.41
C VAL A 39 14.23 0.52 -13.31
N MET A 40 14.12 1.09 -12.09
CA MET A 40 14.11 2.54 -11.90
C MET A 40 15.37 3.20 -12.45
N ARG A 41 16.55 2.62 -12.18
CA ARG A 41 17.84 3.11 -12.70
C ARG A 41 17.92 3.01 -14.22
N THR A 42 17.38 1.95 -14.81
CA THR A 42 17.33 1.75 -16.27
C THR A 42 16.48 2.83 -16.94
N TYR A 43 15.41 3.32 -16.28
CA TYR A 43 14.63 4.49 -16.72
C TYR A 43 15.27 5.83 -16.39
N GLY A 44 16.52 5.86 -15.89
CA GLY A 44 17.27 7.08 -15.61
C GLY A 44 17.05 7.68 -14.22
N ALA A 45 16.24 7.05 -13.36
CA ALA A 45 16.03 7.57 -12.02
C ALA A 45 17.22 7.36 -11.08
N SER A 46 17.50 8.33 -10.23
CA SER A 46 18.38 8.15 -9.08
C SER A 46 17.59 7.56 -7.91
N VAL A 47 18.12 6.49 -7.27
CA VAL A 47 17.44 5.78 -6.18
C VAL A 47 18.30 5.81 -4.93
N THR A 48 17.76 6.36 -3.85
CA THR A 48 18.43 6.51 -2.55
C THR A 48 17.70 5.68 -1.49
N PRO A 49 18.37 4.81 -0.72
CA PRO A 49 17.72 4.11 0.40
C PRO A 49 17.36 5.12 1.51
N SER A 50 16.17 4.99 2.08
CA SER A 50 15.64 5.89 3.11
C SER A 50 15.33 5.14 4.41
N PRO A 51 15.70 5.68 5.60
CA PRO A 51 16.34 6.98 5.79
C PRO A 51 17.82 7.01 5.36
N SER A 52 18.28 8.17 4.92
CA SER A 52 19.63 8.40 4.39
C SER A 52 20.35 9.53 5.12
N THR A 53 21.66 9.65 4.85
CA THR A 53 22.47 10.78 5.33
C THR A 53 22.47 11.97 4.37
N THR A 54 21.66 11.93 3.30
CA THR A 54 21.63 12.99 2.26
C THR A 54 20.70 14.15 2.62
N THR A 55 19.80 13.96 3.59
CA THR A 55 18.85 14.95 4.07
C THR A 55 19.01 15.16 5.57
N GLU A 56 18.61 16.32 6.10
CA GLU A 56 18.71 16.58 7.54
C GLU A 56 17.71 15.73 8.32
N VAL A 57 16.47 15.58 7.79
CA VAL A 57 15.47 14.74 8.42
C VAL A 57 15.89 13.27 8.42
N GLY A 58 16.53 12.79 7.36
CA GLY A 58 17.05 11.43 7.28
C GLY A 58 18.15 11.17 8.31
N LYS A 59 19.10 12.11 8.48
CA LYS A 59 20.14 12.04 9.52
C LYS A 59 19.51 11.94 10.92
N LYS A 60 18.56 12.83 11.21
CA LYS A 60 17.86 12.85 12.51
C LYS A 60 17.14 11.52 12.78
N ILE A 61 16.42 10.96 11.81
CA ILE A 61 15.78 9.66 11.96
C ILE A 61 16.81 8.55 12.25
N LEU A 62 17.97 8.58 11.58
CA LEU A 62 19.04 7.59 11.82
C LEU A 62 19.69 7.73 13.20
N GLU A 63 19.77 8.94 13.73
CA GLU A 63 20.24 9.21 15.09
C GLU A 63 19.25 8.74 16.15
N GLU A 64 17.96 9.02 15.96
CA GLU A 64 16.89 8.64 16.89
C GLU A 64 16.59 7.12 16.85
N HIS A 65 16.76 6.48 15.68
CA HIS A 65 16.49 5.07 15.45
C HIS A 65 17.66 4.36 14.76
N PRO A 66 18.80 4.16 15.45
CA PRO A 66 19.95 3.45 14.88
C PRO A 66 19.57 2.04 14.42
N GLY A 67 19.95 1.69 13.19
CA GLY A 67 19.67 0.37 12.61
C GLY A 67 18.26 0.19 12.06
N THR A 68 17.45 1.24 12.00
CA THR A 68 16.09 1.18 11.43
C THR A 68 16.08 0.62 10.00
N THR A 69 15.07 -0.20 9.70
CA THR A 69 14.79 -0.72 8.36
C THR A 69 14.09 0.31 7.45
N GLY A 70 13.71 1.44 8.03
CA GLY A 70 12.96 2.49 7.36
C GLY A 70 11.48 2.18 7.20
N SER A 71 10.73 3.20 6.85
CA SER A 71 9.30 3.14 6.54
C SER A 71 8.98 4.04 5.36
N LEU A 72 7.76 3.93 4.82
CA LEU A 72 7.30 4.89 3.82
C LEU A 72 7.25 6.32 4.41
N GLY A 73 6.90 6.46 5.69
CA GLY A 73 6.93 7.75 6.40
C GLY A 73 8.31 8.40 6.40
N CYS A 74 9.40 7.63 6.61
CA CYS A 74 10.77 8.15 6.49
C CYS A 74 11.07 8.66 5.09
N ALA A 75 10.73 7.87 4.07
CA ALA A 75 10.97 8.24 2.67
C ALA A 75 10.15 9.47 2.23
N ILE A 76 8.94 9.63 2.75
CA ILE A 76 8.11 10.83 2.54
C ILE A 76 8.81 12.05 3.12
N SER A 77 9.29 12.00 4.36
CA SER A 77 9.99 13.10 5.01
C SER A 77 11.19 13.59 4.19
N GLU A 78 12.03 12.67 3.71
CA GLU A 78 13.21 13.02 2.92
C GLU A 78 12.85 13.60 1.54
N ALA A 79 11.82 13.05 0.89
CA ALA A 79 11.37 13.54 -0.42
C ALA A 79 10.77 14.96 -0.31
N VAL A 80 9.97 15.22 0.72
CA VAL A 80 9.40 16.55 0.99
C VAL A 80 10.50 17.57 1.32
N GLU A 81 11.44 17.20 2.20
CA GLU A 81 12.58 18.07 2.50
C GLU A 81 13.37 18.42 1.23
N THR A 82 13.66 17.44 0.38
CA THR A 82 14.35 17.67 -0.88
C THR A 82 13.56 18.60 -1.81
N ALA A 83 12.26 18.36 -1.97
CA ALA A 83 11.44 19.19 -2.85
C ALA A 83 11.28 20.62 -2.36
N THR A 84 11.28 20.86 -1.04
CA THR A 84 11.15 22.18 -0.46
C THR A 84 12.47 22.99 -0.48
N LYS A 85 13.62 22.30 -0.43
CA LYS A 85 14.94 22.94 -0.41
C LYS A 85 15.54 23.19 -1.80
N HIS A 86 14.99 22.60 -2.86
CA HIS A 86 15.51 22.73 -4.22
C HIS A 86 14.47 23.35 -5.16
N GLU A 87 14.82 24.47 -5.76
CA GLU A 87 13.99 25.12 -6.79
C GLU A 87 13.80 24.17 -8.00
N GLY A 88 12.59 24.16 -8.57
CA GLY A 88 12.25 23.30 -9.71
C GLY A 88 11.83 21.88 -9.32
N TYR A 89 12.12 21.39 -8.12
CA TYR A 89 11.68 20.09 -7.66
C TYR A 89 10.17 20.07 -7.32
N ARG A 90 9.56 18.92 -7.54
CA ARG A 90 8.16 18.66 -7.16
C ARG A 90 8.08 17.35 -6.42
N TYR A 91 7.37 17.34 -5.31
CA TYR A 91 7.10 16.14 -4.55
C TYR A 91 5.91 15.39 -5.16
N VAL A 92 6.08 14.09 -5.41
CA VAL A 92 5.04 13.22 -5.92
C VAL A 92 4.90 12.01 -4.99
N LEU A 93 3.69 11.80 -4.48
CA LEU A 93 3.32 10.66 -3.66
C LEU A 93 2.33 9.78 -4.44
N GLY A 94 2.50 8.47 -4.35
CA GLY A 94 1.66 7.47 -5.06
C GLY A 94 0.54 6.88 -4.20
N SER A 95 0.26 7.43 -3.01
CA SER A 95 -0.75 6.90 -2.09
C SER A 95 -1.24 7.94 -1.09
N VAL A 96 -2.16 7.59 -0.20
CA VAL A 96 -2.63 8.32 0.99
C VAL A 96 -3.47 9.57 0.68
N LEU A 97 -2.99 10.47 -0.16
CA LEU A 97 -3.58 11.78 -0.38
C LEU A 97 -4.83 11.70 -1.28
N ASN A 98 -5.82 12.53 -1.00
CA ASN A 98 -7.10 12.53 -1.73
C ASN A 98 -6.94 12.75 -3.24
N GLN A 99 -6.02 13.63 -3.67
CA GLN A 99 -5.74 13.81 -5.10
C GLN A 99 -5.18 12.53 -5.75
N VAL A 100 -4.45 11.70 -5.01
CA VAL A 100 -3.94 10.42 -5.52
C VAL A 100 -5.10 9.43 -5.70
N LEU A 101 -6.02 9.35 -4.73
CA LEU A 101 -7.24 8.55 -4.86
C LEU A 101 -8.05 9.00 -6.10
N LEU A 102 -8.19 10.31 -6.29
CA LEU A 102 -8.89 10.87 -7.45
C LEU A 102 -8.23 10.45 -8.77
N HIS A 103 -6.90 10.52 -8.89
CA HIS A 103 -6.21 10.05 -10.09
C HIS A 103 -6.36 8.54 -10.29
N GLN A 104 -6.29 7.76 -9.22
CA GLN A 104 -6.44 6.30 -9.30
C GLN A 104 -7.88 5.84 -9.52
N SER A 105 -8.87 6.74 -9.42
CA SER A 105 -10.26 6.42 -9.75
C SER A 105 -10.46 5.99 -11.22
N VAL A 106 -9.52 6.31 -12.12
CA VAL A 106 -9.52 5.80 -13.49
C VAL A 106 -9.60 4.26 -13.54
N ILE A 107 -8.98 3.58 -12.59
CA ILE A 107 -9.03 2.10 -12.51
C ILE A 107 -10.47 1.63 -12.22
N GLY A 108 -11.14 2.24 -11.25
CA GLY A 108 -12.55 1.92 -10.94
C GLY A 108 -13.49 2.26 -12.08
N LEU A 109 -13.33 3.44 -12.68
CA LEU A 109 -14.15 3.92 -13.79
C LEU A 109 -14.04 3.00 -15.02
N GLU A 110 -12.82 2.66 -15.43
CA GLU A 110 -12.60 1.74 -16.57
C GLU A 110 -13.09 0.32 -16.27
N SER A 111 -12.86 -0.17 -15.03
CA SER A 111 -13.36 -1.45 -14.58
C SER A 111 -14.88 -1.50 -14.62
N LYS A 112 -15.56 -0.44 -14.17
CA LYS A 112 -17.02 -0.36 -14.22
C LYS A 112 -17.53 -0.37 -15.67
N ILE A 113 -16.95 0.42 -16.55
CA ILE A 113 -17.32 0.46 -17.98
C ILE A 113 -17.14 -0.94 -18.62
N ALA A 114 -16.04 -1.62 -18.30
CA ALA A 114 -15.80 -2.96 -18.81
C ALA A 114 -16.83 -3.98 -18.28
N MET A 115 -17.15 -3.95 -16.99
CA MET A 115 -18.17 -4.82 -16.39
C MET A 115 -19.56 -4.55 -16.95
N ASP A 116 -19.96 -3.28 -17.08
CA ASP A 116 -21.25 -2.89 -17.68
C ASP A 116 -21.37 -3.43 -19.12
N LYS A 117 -20.29 -3.33 -19.90
CA LYS A 117 -20.22 -3.84 -21.28
C LYS A 117 -20.48 -5.35 -21.38
N TYR A 118 -20.03 -6.10 -20.40
CA TYR A 118 -20.20 -7.56 -20.35
C TYR A 118 -21.37 -8.03 -19.50
N GLY A 119 -22.15 -7.11 -18.94
CA GLY A 119 -23.30 -7.41 -18.07
C GLY A 119 -22.90 -8.02 -16.72
N ILE A 120 -21.67 -7.74 -16.25
CA ILE A 120 -21.16 -8.23 -14.97
C ILE A 120 -21.51 -7.21 -13.89
N LYS A 121 -22.26 -7.63 -12.88
CA LYS A 121 -22.54 -6.82 -11.69
C LYS A 121 -21.73 -7.39 -10.51
N PRO A 122 -20.79 -6.66 -9.93
CA PRO A 122 -20.02 -7.16 -8.80
C PRO A 122 -20.88 -7.24 -7.53
N ASP A 123 -20.69 -8.28 -6.73
CA ASP A 123 -21.25 -8.42 -5.38
C ASP A 123 -20.20 -8.02 -4.33
N ILE A 124 -18.95 -8.45 -4.56
CA ILE A 124 -17.83 -8.21 -3.66
C ILE A 124 -16.69 -7.57 -4.44
N ILE A 125 -16.13 -6.47 -3.91
CA ILE A 125 -14.97 -5.79 -4.51
C ILE A 125 -13.85 -5.73 -3.46
N ILE A 126 -12.69 -6.31 -3.80
CA ILE A 126 -11.57 -6.53 -2.89
C ILE A 126 -10.34 -5.78 -3.39
N GLY A 127 -9.64 -5.08 -2.51
CA GLY A 127 -8.37 -4.45 -2.84
C GLY A 127 -7.37 -4.50 -1.71
N CYS A 128 -6.08 -4.57 -2.04
CA CYS A 128 -5.04 -4.43 -1.04
C CYS A 128 -4.95 -2.96 -0.57
N ALA A 129 -4.66 -2.79 0.71
CA ALA A 129 -4.64 -1.49 1.35
C ALA A 129 -3.34 -1.28 2.15
N GLY A 130 -2.51 -0.36 1.67
CA GLY A 130 -1.40 0.23 2.40
C GLY A 130 -1.79 1.64 2.80
N GLY A 131 -1.49 2.64 1.97
CA GLY A 131 -2.03 4.00 2.12
C GLY A 131 -3.46 4.17 1.60
N GLY A 132 -4.08 3.15 1.04
CA GLY A 132 -5.50 3.10 0.66
C GLY A 132 -5.85 3.66 -0.71
N SER A 133 -4.93 4.30 -1.44
CA SER A 133 -5.28 4.96 -2.71
C SER A 133 -5.65 3.98 -3.82
N ASN A 134 -5.00 2.83 -3.87
CA ASN A 134 -5.31 1.78 -4.86
C ASN A 134 -6.73 1.24 -4.66
N LEU A 135 -7.06 0.84 -3.43
CA LEU A 135 -8.41 0.43 -3.07
C LEU A 135 -9.43 1.54 -3.32
N GLY A 136 -9.16 2.77 -2.81
CA GLY A 136 -10.05 3.91 -2.96
C GLY A 136 -10.33 4.26 -4.41
N GLY A 137 -9.31 4.17 -5.29
CA GLY A 137 -9.49 4.36 -6.73
C GLY A 137 -10.37 3.29 -7.37
N LEU A 138 -10.12 2.02 -7.04
CA LEU A 138 -10.91 0.90 -7.56
C LEU A 138 -12.39 0.99 -7.16
N ILE A 139 -12.68 1.25 -5.89
CA ILE A 139 -14.05 1.24 -5.37
C ILE A 139 -14.83 2.54 -5.66
N SER A 140 -14.16 3.63 -6.05
CA SER A 140 -14.75 4.98 -6.10
C SER A 140 -16.08 5.07 -6.88
N PRO A 141 -16.26 4.55 -8.10
CA PRO A 141 -17.53 4.64 -8.81
C PRO A 141 -18.63 3.79 -8.15
N PHE A 142 -18.27 2.62 -7.64
CA PHE A 142 -19.18 1.69 -6.96
C PHE A 142 -19.60 2.22 -5.59
N MET A 143 -18.66 2.83 -4.84
CA MET A 143 -18.96 3.51 -3.59
C MET A 143 -19.91 4.69 -3.82
N GLY A 144 -19.72 5.44 -4.91
CA GLY A 144 -20.65 6.50 -5.31
C GLY A 144 -22.09 5.98 -5.50
N GLU A 145 -22.28 4.85 -6.17
CA GLU A 145 -23.59 4.21 -6.32
C GLU A 145 -24.16 3.73 -4.98
N LYS A 146 -23.33 3.11 -4.13
CA LYS A 146 -23.76 2.68 -2.79
C LYS A 146 -24.22 3.87 -1.94
N LEU A 147 -23.47 4.97 -1.93
CA LEU A 147 -23.82 6.18 -1.17
C LEU A 147 -25.10 6.87 -1.66
N ARG A 148 -25.43 6.73 -2.97
CA ARG A 148 -26.70 7.22 -3.52
C ARG A 148 -27.86 6.24 -3.36
N GLY A 149 -27.63 5.04 -2.80
CA GLY A 149 -28.62 3.99 -2.65
C GLY A 149 -29.01 3.31 -3.96
N GLU A 150 -28.18 3.38 -4.98
CA GLU A 150 -28.41 2.81 -6.31
C GLU A 150 -28.01 1.32 -6.38
N ALA A 151 -27.05 0.91 -5.55
CA ALA A 151 -26.58 -0.48 -5.45
C ALA A 151 -26.00 -0.76 -4.06
N ASP A 152 -25.94 -2.05 -3.72
CA ASP A 152 -25.29 -2.50 -2.49
C ASP A 152 -24.13 -3.45 -2.83
N TYR A 153 -22.91 -2.94 -2.71
CA TYR A 153 -21.66 -3.66 -2.90
C TYR A 153 -21.01 -3.95 -1.56
N HIS A 154 -20.38 -5.13 -1.44
CA HIS A 154 -19.50 -5.43 -0.31
C HIS A 154 -18.06 -5.09 -0.66
N PHE A 155 -17.45 -4.17 0.08
CA PHE A 155 -16.06 -3.77 -0.13
C PHE A 155 -15.17 -4.34 0.97
N ILE A 156 -14.03 -4.91 0.57
CA ILE A 156 -13.04 -5.48 1.50
C ILE A 156 -11.68 -4.86 1.25
N ALA A 157 -11.16 -4.17 2.26
CA ALA A 157 -9.78 -3.71 2.33
C ALA A 157 -8.90 -4.82 2.91
N VAL A 158 -7.82 -5.18 2.23
CA VAL A 158 -6.91 -6.23 2.72
C VAL A 158 -5.54 -5.64 3.02
N GLU A 159 -5.14 -5.73 4.27
CA GLU A 159 -3.85 -5.24 4.76
C GLU A 159 -2.96 -6.38 5.28
N PRO A 160 -1.63 -6.19 5.34
CA PRO A 160 -0.77 -7.20 5.95
C PRO A 160 -0.95 -7.25 7.47
N ALA A 161 -0.98 -8.45 8.04
CA ALA A 161 -1.05 -8.66 9.49
C ALA A 161 0.12 -7.98 10.24
N SER A 162 1.24 -7.75 9.56
CA SER A 162 2.41 -7.05 10.08
C SER A 162 2.30 -5.51 10.08
N CYS A 163 1.25 -4.95 9.45
CA CYS A 163 1.00 -3.50 9.39
C CYS A 163 -0.53 -3.23 9.39
N PRO A 164 -1.23 -3.55 10.49
CA PRO A 164 -2.69 -3.61 10.56
C PRO A 164 -3.30 -2.25 10.88
N SER A 165 -3.16 -1.27 9.96
CA SER A 165 -3.56 0.11 10.20
C SER A 165 -5.07 0.30 10.37
N LEU A 166 -5.91 -0.42 9.62
CA LEU A 166 -7.37 -0.39 9.76
C LEU A 166 -7.83 -1.28 10.91
N THR A 167 -7.38 -2.54 10.95
CA THR A 167 -7.93 -3.54 11.89
C THR A 167 -7.47 -3.35 13.33
N ARG A 168 -6.31 -2.69 13.56
CA ARG A 168 -5.75 -2.47 14.90
C ARG A 168 -5.26 -1.04 15.14
N GLY A 169 -5.42 -0.13 14.19
CA GLY A 169 -5.09 1.28 14.33
C GLY A 169 -6.12 2.08 15.11
N LYS A 170 -5.82 3.37 15.35
CA LYS A 170 -6.72 4.35 15.96
C LYS A 170 -7.15 5.38 14.91
N TYR A 171 -8.43 5.78 14.95
CA TYR A 171 -8.96 6.83 14.08
C TYR A 171 -8.78 8.21 14.70
N VAL A 172 -7.65 8.84 14.41
CA VAL A 172 -7.22 10.11 15.02
C VAL A 172 -6.44 10.96 14.02
N TYR A 173 -6.14 12.20 14.37
CA TYR A 173 -5.18 13.01 13.63
C TYR A 173 -3.76 12.50 13.86
N ASP A 174 -3.02 12.29 12.75
CA ASP A 174 -1.60 11.93 12.80
C ASP A 174 -0.85 12.57 11.63
N PHE A 175 0.47 12.61 11.72
CA PHE A 175 1.33 13.08 10.63
C PHE A 175 1.38 12.04 9.52
N CYS A 176 1.39 12.51 8.27
CA CYS A 176 1.52 11.64 7.10
C CYS A 176 2.94 11.07 6.95
N ASP A 177 3.92 11.53 7.74
CA ASP A 177 5.33 11.14 7.67
C ASP A 177 6.01 11.05 9.03
N THR A 178 7.08 10.25 9.11
CA THR A 178 7.80 9.98 10.36
C THR A 178 8.54 11.20 10.88
N GLY A 179 9.10 12.04 10.00
CA GLY A 179 9.83 13.26 10.37
C GLY A 179 8.93 14.45 10.69
N LYS A 180 7.61 14.30 10.60
CA LYS A 180 6.60 15.33 10.92
C LYS A 180 6.78 16.62 10.11
N VAL A 181 7.22 16.49 8.86
CA VAL A 181 7.38 17.63 7.91
C VAL A 181 6.13 17.86 7.06
N CYS A 182 5.22 16.87 7.00
CA CYS A 182 3.93 16.97 6.34
C CYS A 182 2.83 17.41 7.30
N PRO A 183 1.71 17.97 6.79
CA PRO A 183 0.51 18.23 7.59
C PRO A 183 -0.07 16.95 8.21
N MET A 184 -0.79 17.12 9.31
CA MET A 184 -1.61 16.06 9.88
C MET A 184 -2.87 15.83 9.04
N ALA A 185 -3.34 14.58 9.05
CA ALA A 185 -4.64 14.20 8.50
C ALA A 185 -5.35 13.28 9.50
N LYS A 186 -6.68 13.32 9.52
CA LYS A 186 -7.47 12.35 10.29
C LYS A 186 -7.47 11.02 9.55
N MET A 187 -6.99 9.98 10.20
CA MET A 187 -6.78 8.67 9.58
C MET A 187 -6.81 7.54 10.61
N TYR A 188 -7.07 6.32 10.17
CA TYR A 188 -6.68 5.15 10.93
C TYR A 188 -5.15 5.02 10.87
N THR A 189 -4.49 4.99 12.02
CA THR A 189 -3.04 5.01 12.12
C THR A 189 -2.50 4.11 13.23
N LEU A 190 -1.29 3.60 13.00
CA LEU A 190 -0.46 2.90 14.01
C LEU A 190 0.52 3.87 14.72
N GLY A 191 0.44 5.18 14.37
CA GLY A 191 1.38 6.20 14.80
C GLY A 191 2.48 6.46 13.75
N SER A 192 2.77 7.74 13.46
CA SER A 192 3.76 8.16 12.45
C SER A 192 5.20 7.72 12.76
N GLY A 193 5.48 7.35 14.01
CA GLY A 193 6.74 6.74 14.45
C GLY A 193 6.77 5.20 14.32
N PHE A 194 5.65 4.54 14.02
CA PHE A 194 5.61 3.09 13.86
C PHE A 194 6.38 2.65 12.62
N ILE A 195 7.31 1.70 12.80
CA ILE A 195 8.11 1.12 11.72
C ILE A 195 7.66 -0.34 11.52
N PRO A 196 6.92 -0.63 10.43
CA PRO A 196 6.48 -1.98 10.16
C PRO A 196 7.63 -2.95 9.98
N SER A 197 7.43 -4.21 10.37
CA SER A 197 8.40 -5.27 10.13
C SER A 197 8.73 -5.45 8.65
N ALA A 198 9.85 -6.11 8.37
CA ALA A 198 10.39 -6.30 7.02
C ALA A 198 9.61 -7.35 6.21
N ASN A 199 8.30 -7.19 6.04
CA ASN A 199 7.53 -8.04 5.13
C ASN A 199 7.84 -7.73 3.66
N HIS A 200 7.52 -8.66 2.77
CA HIS A 200 7.84 -8.54 1.34
C HIS A 200 6.81 -7.71 0.54
N ALA A 201 5.66 -7.36 1.10
CA ALA A 201 4.68 -6.44 0.49
C ALA A 201 5.03 -4.98 0.86
N GLY A 202 6.15 -4.50 0.34
CA GLY A 202 6.70 -3.18 0.70
C GLY A 202 5.76 -2.01 0.43
N GLY A 203 4.89 -2.12 -0.58
CA GLY A 203 3.87 -1.11 -0.90
C GLY A 203 2.74 -1.01 0.13
N LEU A 204 2.61 -2.00 1.03
CA LEU A 204 1.60 -2.01 2.10
C LEU A 204 2.19 -1.68 3.49
N ARG A 205 3.46 -1.27 3.57
CA ARG A 205 4.17 -0.94 4.82
C ARG A 205 4.09 0.55 5.14
N TYR A 206 2.90 1.02 5.46
CA TYR A 206 2.65 2.40 5.85
C TYR A 206 1.81 2.48 7.13
N HIS A 207 2.17 3.37 8.04
CA HIS A 207 1.56 3.48 9.36
C HIS A 207 0.12 3.97 9.37
N GLY A 208 -0.34 4.63 8.29
CA GLY A 208 -1.65 5.27 8.23
C GLY A 208 -2.43 4.95 6.95
N MET A 209 -3.71 5.20 6.99
CA MET A 209 -4.65 5.01 5.88
C MET A 209 -5.13 6.37 5.35
N SER A 210 -5.41 6.49 4.07
CA SER A 210 -5.99 7.71 3.49
C SER A 210 -7.25 8.14 4.25
N SER A 211 -7.45 9.45 4.39
CA SER A 211 -8.58 9.99 5.14
C SER A 211 -9.93 9.53 4.60
N ILE A 212 -10.08 9.42 3.27
CA ILE A 212 -11.32 8.95 2.64
C ILE A 212 -11.58 7.48 3.00
N VAL A 213 -10.60 6.59 2.83
CA VAL A 213 -10.78 5.16 3.14
C VAL A 213 -10.98 4.97 4.64
N SER A 214 -10.30 5.74 5.48
CA SER A 214 -10.50 5.73 6.93
C SER A 214 -11.92 6.11 7.33
N GLU A 215 -12.47 7.17 6.75
CA GLU A 215 -13.84 7.61 6.99
C GLU A 215 -14.86 6.56 6.56
N LEU A 216 -14.68 5.98 5.35
CA LEU A 216 -15.58 4.94 4.85
C LEU A 216 -15.55 3.67 5.73
N TYR A 217 -14.37 3.33 6.28
CA TYR A 217 -14.23 2.21 7.21
C TYR A 217 -14.88 2.54 8.56
N ASP A 218 -14.65 3.74 9.11
CA ASP A 218 -15.25 4.19 10.38
C ASP A 218 -16.78 4.21 10.33
N GLN A 219 -17.35 4.53 9.16
CA GLN A 219 -18.79 4.48 8.91
C GLN A 219 -19.33 3.06 8.61
N GLY A 220 -18.49 2.02 8.63
CA GLY A 220 -18.90 0.64 8.36
C GLY A 220 -19.24 0.35 6.88
N LEU A 221 -18.81 1.21 5.95
CA LEU A 221 -19.05 1.04 4.52
C LEU A 221 -18.04 0.13 3.84
N ILE A 222 -16.91 -0.12 4.48
CA ILE A 222 -15.83 -1.01 4.05
C ILE A 222 -15.52 -1.98 5.19
N GLU A 223 -15.37 -3.26 4.89
CA GLU A 223 -14.78 -4.27 5.78
C GLU A 223 -13.26 -4.22 5.64
N ALA A 224 -12.51 -4.47 6.73
CA ALA A 224 -11.06 -4.64 6.69
C ALA A 224 -10.65 -6.02 7.19
N ARG A 225 -9.67 -6.62 6.51
CA ARG A 225 -9.06 -7.90 6.90
C ARG A 225 -7.54 -7.79 6.85
N SER A 226 -6.88 -8.38 7.84
CA SER A 226 -5.42 -8.53 7.84
C SER A 226 -5.03 -9.97 7.50
N VAL A 227 -3.94 -10.15 6.72
CA VAL A 227 -3.48 -11.46 6.23
C VAL A 227 -1.99 -11.62 6.47
N GLU A 228 -1.59 -12.81 6.89
CA GLU A 228 -0.18 -13.17 7.08
C GLU A 228 0.52 -13.42 5.75
N GLN A 229 1.81 -13.05 5.66
CA GLN A 229 2.52 -13.09 4.38
C GLN A 229 2.70 -14.51 3.83
N THR A 230 2.83 -15.53 4.67
CA THR A 230 2.96 -16.92 4.20
C THR A 230 1.68 -17.39 3.50
N GLU A 231 0.50 -17.03 4.02
CA GLU A 231 -0.78 -17.31 3.36
C GLU A 231 -0.96 -16.49 2.08
N VAL A 232 -0.44 -15.27 2.05
CA VAL A 232 -0.42 -14.42 0.84
C VAL A 232 0.41 -15.06 -0.27
N PHE A 233 1.62 -15.55 0.03
CA PHE A 233 2.49 -16.19 -0.97
C PHE A 233 1.94 -17.54 -1.42
N LYS A 234 1.32 -18.31 -0.53
CA LYS A 234 0.59 -19.54 -0.90
C LYS A 234 -0.52 -19.27 -1.90
N ALA A 235 -1.33 -18.24 -1.66
CA ALA A 235 -2.39 -17.82 -2.58
C ALA A 235 -1.82 -17.29 -3.91
N ALA A 236 -0.72 -16.55 -3.86
CA ALA A 236 -0.03 -16.04 -5.03
C ALA A 236 0.47 -17.16 -5.96
N GLU A 237 1.09 -18.20 -5.40
CA GLU A 237 1.52 -19.36 -6.18
C GLU A 237 0.35 -20.17 -6.74
N GLN A 238 -0.70 -20.37 -5.94
CA GLN A 238 -1.91 -21.02 -6.42
C GLN A 238 -2.49 -20.27 -7.62
N PHE A 239 -2.63 -18.96 -7.51
CA PHE A 239 -3.10 -18.10 -8.60
C PHE A 239 -2.20 -18.18 -9.83
N ALA A 240 -0.88 -18.08 -9.64
CA ALA A 240 0.06 -18.17 -10.74
C ALA A 240 -0.01 -19.51 -11.49
N ARG A 241 -0.21 -20.62 -10.78
CA ARG A 241 -0.33 -21.96 -11.40
C ARG A 241 -1.65 -22.15 -12.17
N ILE A 242 -2.71 -21.47 -11.76
CA ILE A 242 -4.04 -21.60 -12.37
C ILE A 242 -4.21 -20.60 -13.52
N GLU A 243 -3.84 -19.34 -13.29
CA GLU A 243 -4.12 -18.24 -14.23
C GLU A 243 -2.92 -17.90 -15.14
N GLY A 244 -1.74 -18.46 -14.87
CA GLY A 244 -0.53 -18.14 -15.64
C GLY A 244 0.00 -16.71 -15.41
N ILE A 245 -0.47 -16.02 -14.37
CA ILE A 245 -0.09 -14.65 -14.04
C ILE A 245 0.61 -14.65 -12.68
N LEU A 246 1.86 -14.18 -12.65
CA LEU A 246 2.62 -14.04 -11.41
C LEU A 246 2.31 -12.69 -10.74
N PRO A 247 1.58 -12.66 -9.61
CA PRO A 247 1.17 -11.42 -8.98
C PRO A 247 2.26 -10.82 -8.10
N ALA A 248 2.25 -9.50 -7.92
CA ALA A 248 3.06 -8.86 -6.89
C ALA A 248 2.58 -9.26 -5.48
N PRO A 249 3.47 -9.28 -4.46
CA PRO A 249 3.08 -9.58 -3.08
C PRO A 249 1.96 -8.68 -2.55
N GLU A 250 1.94 -7.43 -2.98
CA GLU A 250 0.90 -6.48 -2.61
C GLU A 250 -0.49 -6.94 -3.08
N SER A 251 -0.66 -7.22 -4.37
CA SER A 251 -1.95 -7.67 -4.94
C SER A 251 -2.35 -9.07 -4.47
N SER A 252 -1.39 -9.88 -4.07
CA SER A 252 -1.63 -11.23 -3.54
C SER A 252 -2.41 -11.24 -2.23
N HIS A 253 -2.43 -10.12 -1.49
CA HIS A 253 -3.33 -9.95 -0.33
C HIS A 253 -4.80 -9.97 -0.77
N ALA A 254 -5.13 -9.25 -1.84
CA ALA A 254 -6.49 -9.27 -2.40
C ALA A 254 -6.84 -10.65 -2.98
N ILE A 255 -5.89 -11.32 -3.65
CA ILE A 255 -6.08 -12.68 -4.18
C ILE A 255 -6.41 -13.66 -3.06
N LYS A 256 -5.69 -13.62 -1.93
CA LYS A 256 -5.96 -14.51 -0.79
C LYS A 256 -7.40 -14.38 -0.30
N VAL A 257 -7.87 -13.17 -0.12
CA VAL A 257 -9.23 -12.92 0.36
C VAL A 257 -10.26 -13.26 -0.74
N ALA A 258 -9.96 -13.03 -2.02
CA ALA A 258 -10.83 -13.44 -3.11
C ALA A 258 -11.01 -14.98 -3.16
N ILE A 259 -9.94 -15.74 -2.92
CA ILE A 259 -10.00 -17.20 -2.80
C ILE A 259 -10.87 -17.60 -1.60
N ASP A 260 -10.70 -16.94 -0.44
CA ASP A 260 -11.49 -17.24 0.75
C ASP A 260 -12.99 -16.98 0.53
N GLU A 261 -13.35 -15.86 -0.10
CA GLU A 261 -14.75 -15.57 -0.45
C GLU A 261 -15.32 -16.56 -1.48
N ALA A 262 -14.51 -16.96 -2.46
CA ALA A 262 -14.93 -17.99 -3.43
C ALA A 262 -15.16 -19.36 -2.77
N LEU A 263 -14.30 -19.75 -1.82
CA LEU A 263 -14.48 -20.97 -1.04
C LEU A 263 -15.74 -20.90 -0.17
N LYS A 264 -16.00 -19.76 0.45
CA LYS A 264 -17.23 -19.53 1.23
C LYS A 264 -18.47 -19.62 0.34
N CYS A 265 -18.44 -19.04 -0.86
CA CYS A 265 -19.53 -19.20 -1.83
C CYS A 265 -19.76 -20.68 -2.22
N LYS A 266 -18.67 -21.44 -2.39
CA LYS A 266 -18.77 -22.89 -2.65
C LYS A 266 -19.42 -23.65 -1.49
N GLU A 267 -19.10 -23.29 -0.24
CA GLU A 267 -19.68 -23.93 0.96
C GLU A 267 -21.15 -23.57 1.16
N THR A 268 -21.52 -22.31 0.92
CA THR A 268 -22.89 -21.82 1.11
C THR A 268 -23.80 -22.11 -0.09
N GLY A 269 -23.23 -22.40 -1.27
CA GLY A 269 -23.98 -22.52 -2.51
C GLY A 269 -24.43 -21.17 -3.10
N GLU A 270 -23.95 -20.04 -2.57
CA GLU A 270 -24.27 -18.72 -3.11
C GLU A 270 -23.45 -18.44 -4.37
N GLU A 271 -24.08 -17.89 -5.39
CA GLU A 271 -23.43 -17.42 -6.62
C GLU A 271 -23.12 -15.92 -6.47
N LYS A 272 -21.84 -15.53 -6.58
CA LYS A 272 -21.39 -14.13 -6.47
C LYS A 272 -20.31 -13.80 -7.48
N ASN A 273 -20.37 -12.57 -8.00
CA ASN A 273 -19.30 -11.97 -8.78
C ASN A 273 -18.30 -11.30 -7.86
N ILE A 274 -17.11 -11.89 -7.73
CA ILE A 274 -16.02 -11.39 -6.89
C ILE A 274 -15.02 -10.66 -7.79
N VAL A 275 -14.83 -9.37 -7.56
CA VAL A 275 -13.86 -8.53 -8.26
C VAL A 275 -12.72 -8.20 -7.31
N PHE A 276 -11.48 -8.32 -7.76
CA PHE A 276 -10.32 -7.90 -6.97
C PHE A 276 -9.30 -7.12 -7.80
N GLY A 277 -8.58 -6.23 -7.15
CA GLY A 277 -7.52 -5.44 -7.78
C GLY A 277 -6.24 -6.26 -7.96
N LEU A 278 -5.90 -6.61 -9.22
CA LEU A 278 -4.62 -7.22 -9.60
C LEU A 278 -3.65 -6.12 -10.03
N THR A 279 -2.91 -5.55 -9.09
CA THR A 279 -2.29 -4.23 -9.19
C THR A 279 -0.78 -4.24 -9.43
N GLY A 280 -0.16 -5.37 -9.66
CA GLY A 280 1.26 -5.44 -9.92
C GLY A 280 1.75 -6.81 -10.33
N THR A 281 2.87 -6.81 -11.08
CA THR A 281 3.56 -8.04 -11.47
C THR A 281 4.56 -8.49 -10.41
N GLY A 282 4.68 -9.80 -10.20
CA GLY A 282 5.62 -10.42 -9.28
C GLY A 282 7.02 -10.66 -9.86
N TYR A 283 7.23 -10.46 -11.17
CA TYR A 283 8.52 -10.74 -11.79
C TYR A 283 9.69 -9.95 -11.20
N PHE A 284 9.44 -8.80 -10.59
CA PHE A 284 10.46 -8.03 -9.90
C PHE A 284 10.62 -8.41 -8.41
N ASP A 285 9.82 -9.38 -7.92
CA ASP A 285 9.80 -9.82 -6.53
C ASP A 285 10.26 -11.28 -6.36
N MET A 286 11.03 -11.82 -7.32
CA MET A 286 11.47 -13.22 -7.34
C MET A 286 12.30 -13.60 -6.10
N VAL A 287 13.01 -12.64 -5.49
CA VAL A 287 13.73 -12.88 -4.23
C VAL A 287 12.75 -13.25 -3.09
N ALA A 288 11.57 -12.64 -3.07
CA ALA A 288 10.55 -12.97 -2.08
C ALA A 288 9.92 -14.35 -2.33
N TYR A 289 9.62 -14.67 -3.59
CA TYR A 289 9.13 -16.00 -3.98
C TYR A 289 10.16 -17.10 -3.68
N GLN A 290 11.45 -16.83 -3.95
CA GLN A 290 12.52 -17.75 -3.57
C GLN A 290 12.51 -18.04 -2.06
N LYS A 291 12.49 -17.01 -1.22
CA LYS A 291 12.44 -17.18 0.25
C LYS A 291 11.22 -17.97 0.71
N TYR A 292 10.08 -17.76 0.07
CA TYR A 292 8.87 -18.54 0.38
C TYR A 292 9.07 -20.02 -0.01
N ASN A 293 9.55 -20.31 -1.22
CA ASN A 293 9.79 -21.67 -1.71
C ASN A 293 10.87 -22.42 -0.91
N ASP A 294 11.88 -21.70 -0.42
CA ASP A 294 12.98 -22.27 0.37
C ASP A 294 12.57 -22.44 1.86
N GLY A 295 11.35 -22.02 2.26
CA GLY A 295 10.85 -22.11 3.64
C GLY A 295 11.51 -21.10 4.59
N GLU A 296 12.12 -20.05 4.08
CA GLU A 296 12.81 -19.01 4.85
C GLU A 296 11.89 -17.84 5.25
N MET A 297 10.63 -17.85 4.79
CA MET A 297 9.68 -16.80 5.10
C MET A 297 8.97 -17.07 6.42
N SER A 298 8.88 -16.06 7.27
CA SER A 298 8.17 -16.12 8.55
C SER A 298 7.15 -15.01 8.67
N ASP A 299 6.07 -15.28 9.38
CA ASP A 299 5.05 -14.28 9.68
C ASP A 299 5.47 -13.44 10.89
N TYR A 300 4.94 -12.22 10.93
CA TYR A 300 5.06 -11.32 12.06
C TYR A 300 3.76 -10.56 12.25
N ILE A 301 3.25 -10.59 13.47
CA ILE A 301 2.11 -9.80 13.92
C ILE A 301 2.59 -8.91 15.05
N PRO A 302 2.46 -7.58 14.96
CA PRO A 302 2.88 -6.68 16.03
C PRO A 302 2.10 -7.00 17.32
N THR A 303 2.82 -7.03 18.43
CA THR A 303 2.21 -7.16 19.74
C THR A 303 1.45 -5.90 20.13
N ASP A 304 0.60 -5.98 21.16
CA ASP A 304 -0.08 -4.78 21.67
C ASP A 304 0.92 -3.76 22.23
N ALA A 305 2.06 -4.22 22.75
CA ALA A 305 3.13 -3.34 23.20
C ALA A 305 3.81 -2.58 22.05
N ASP A 306 4.05 -3.24 20.90
CA ASP A 306 4.60 -2.59 19.70
C ASP A 306 3.66 -1.50 19.19
N LEU A 307 2.36 -1.80 19.17
CA LEU A 307 1.34 -0.83 18.75
C LEU A 307 1.22 0.33 19.75
N GLN A 308 1.26 0.04 21.04
CA GLN A 308 1.17 1.07 22.07
C GLN A 308 2.33 2.06 21.98
N GLN A 309 3.54 1.59 21.69
CA GLN A 309 4.69 2.45 21.45
C GLN A 309 4.43 3.44 20.29
N GLY A 310 3.79 2.97 19.21
CA GLY A 310 3.37 3.84 18.11
C GLY A 310 2.31 4.86 18.54
N PHE A 311 1.33 4.43 19.32
CA PHE A 311 0.23 5.28 19.82
C PHE A 311 0.70 6.33 20.83
N ASP A 312 1.73 6.07 21.61
CA ASP A 312 2.28 7.03 22.57
C ASP A 312 2.88 8.28 21.86
N GLY A 313 3.27 8.12 20.59
CA GLY A 313 3.78 9.21 19.74
C GLY A 313 2.71 10.03 19.01
N LEU A 314 1.42 9.69 19.14
CA LEU A 314 0.34 10.37 18.46
C LEU A 314 0.20 11.83 18.92
N PRO A 315 -0.12 12.77 18.00
CA PRO A 315 -0.39 14.15 18.35
C PRO A 315 -1.59 14.26 19.30
N LYS A 316 -1.49 15.14 20.29
CA LYS A 316 -2.64 15.55 21.10
C LYS A 316 -3.29 16.72 20.39
N VAL A 317 -4.44 16.49 19.81
CA VAL A 317 -5.25 17.51 19.14
C VAL A 317 -6.49 17.71 19.98
N ASP A 318 -6.69 18.94 20.48
CA ASP A 318 -7.85 19.33 21.26
C ASP A 318 -9.10 19.50 20.36
#